data_e9788e213939181b80cc881b1ca65e60
#
_entry.id   e9788e213939181b80cc881b1ca65e60
#
_cell.length_a   1.000
_cell.length_b   1.000
_cell.length_c   1.000
_cell.angle_alpha   90.00
_cell.angle_beta   90.00
_cell.angle_gamma   90.00
#
_symmetry.space_group_name_H-M   'P 1'
#
loop_
_entity.id
_entity.type
_entity.pdbx_description
1 polymer ?
#
loop_
_entity_poly.entity_id
_entity_poly.type
_entity_poly.pdbx_seq_one_letter_code
_entity_poly.pdbx_strand_id
1 'polypeptide(L)'
;MDADIKAVQDKYINLDFDDNDFFVDPAKTTEYARLCGETAARFLDPDDPDFQAPPTWVASLSGRRMLPKDFPRFGIGMDAGKGVDCFRPVKPVTTIRSKSHILL
;
A
#
# COMPACT_ATOMS: atom_id res chain seq x y z
N MET A 1 27.74 15.07 1.84
CA MET A 1 26.66 14.10 1.73
C MET A 1 25.74 14.09 2.95
N ASP A 2 26.25 14.11 4.16
CA ASP A 2 25.42 14.12 5.38
C ASP A 2 24.53 15.37 5.49
N ALA A 3 25.03 16.54 5.08
CA ALA A 3 24.26 17.78 5.06
C ALA A 3 23.10 17.70 4.07
N ASP A 4 23.29 17.05 2.94
CA ASP A 4 22.25 16.86 1.91
C ASP A 4 21.17 15.91 2.40
N ILE A 5 21.55 14.83 3.09
CA ILE A 5 20.61 13.88 3.68
C ILE A 5 19.77 14.56 4.74
N LYS A 6 20.38 15.36 5.61
CA LYS A 6 19.66 16.09 6.64
C LYS A 6 18.67 17.09 6.05
N ALA A 7 19.06 17.81 5.02
CA ALA A 7 18.17 18.75 4.33
C ALA A 7 16.94 18.02 3.72
N VAL A 8 17.14 16.84 3.15
CA VAL A 8 16.07 16.00 2.63
C VAL A 8 15.17 15.52 3.76
N GLN A 9 15.74 15.05 4.85
CA GLN A 9 14.99 14.63 6.03
C GLN A 9 14.10 15.76 6.56
N ASP A 10 14.68 16.95 6.74
CA ASP A 10 13.96 18.11 7.28
C ASP A 10 12.82 18.55 6.36
N LYS A 11 12.99 18.41 5.04
CA LYS A 11 11.99 18.82 4.06
C LYS A 11 10.85 17.81 3.91
N TYR A 12 11.16 16.51 3.93
CA TYR A 12 10.20 15.46 3.55
C TYR A 12 9.68 14.62 4.70
N ILE A 13 10.29 14.72 5.89
CA ILE A 13 9.81 13.95 7.04
C ILE A 13 8.37 14.34 7.39
N ASN A 14 7.52 13.34 7.54
CA ASN A 14 6.09 13.51 7.86
C ASN A 14 5.29 14.34 6.84
N LEU A 15 5.87 14.66 5.69
CA LEU A 15 5.15 15.32 4.62
C LEU A 15 4.30 14.27 3.89
N ASP A 16 2.98 14.45 3.88
CA ASP A 16 2.09 13.57 3.14
C ASP A 16 2.27 13.79 1.63
N PHE A 17 2.41 12.71 0.91
CA PHE A 17 2.49 12.73 -0.55
C PHE A 17 1.75 11.52 -1.11
N ASP A 18 1.56 11.50 -2.45
CA ASP A 18 0.94 10.39 -3.16
C ASP A 18 -0.43 10.02 -2.58
N ASP A 19 -1.28 11.05 -2.42
CA ASP A 19 -2.65 10.88 -1.94
C ASP A 19 -3.52 10.35 -3.09
N ASN A 20 -3.96 9.11 -2.98
CA ASN A 20 -4.74 8.43 -4.01
C ASN A 20 -5.92 7.67 -3.40
N ASP A 21 -6.98 7.54 -4.20
CA ASP A 21 -8.12 6.71 -3.87
C ASP A 21 -8.07 5.42 -4.70
N PHE A 22 -8.34 4.30 -4.05
CA PHE A 22 -8.40 2.98 -4.70
C PHE A 22 -9.74 2.33 -4.42
N PHE A 23 -10.44 1.95 -5.48
CA PHE A 23 -11.66 1.17 -5.34
C PHE A 23 -11.32 -0.30 -5.11
N VAL A 24 -11.97 -0.91 -4.11
CA VAL A 24 -11.79 -2.32 -3.77
C VAL A 24 -12.76 -3.16 -4.59
N ASP A 25 -12.30 -3.66 -5.73
CA ASP A 25 -13.09 -4.47 -6.65
C ASP A 25 -13.08 -5.94 -6.19
N PRO A 26 -14.26 -6.52 -5.85
CA PRO A 26 -14.31 -7.90 -5.38
C PRO A 26 -13.75 -8.91 -6.39
N ALA A 27 -13.94 -8.68 -7.69
CA ALA A 27 -13.40 -9.58 -8.71
C ALA A 27 -11.86 -9.61 -8.69
N LYS A 28 -11.23 -8.46 -8.50
CA LYS A 28 -9.77 -8.36 -8.43
C LYS A 28 -9.21 -8.97 -7.15
N THR A 29 -9.87 -8.76 -6.02
CA THR A 29 -9.40 -9.31 -4.75
C THR A 29 -9.53 -10.82 -4.69
N THR A 30 -10.60 -11.39 -5.26
CA THR A 30 -10.77 -12.86 -5.34
C THR A 30 -9.77 -13.49 -6.29
N GLU A 31 -9.49 -12.87 -7.43
CA GLU A 31 -8.48 -13.34 -8.36
C GLU A 31 -7.09 -13.36 -7.71
N TYR A 32 -6.74 -12.28 -7.02
CA TYR A 32 -5.48 -12.20 -6.29
C TYR A 32 -5.37 -13.28 -5.23
N ALA A 33 -6.42 -13.46 -4.42
CA ALA A 33 -6.45 -14.49 -3.37
C ALA A 33 -6.25 -15.90 -3.96
N ARG A 34 -6.91 -16.18 -5.08
CA ARG A 34 -6.78 -17.46 -5.76
C ARG A 34 -5.34 -17.69 -6.26
N LEU A 35 -4.73 -16.69 -6.87
CA LEU A 35 -3.37 -16.76 -7.37
C LEU A 35 -2.34 -16.94 -6.24
N CYS A 36 -2.63 -16.41 -5.06
CA CYS A 36 -1.78 -16.58 -3.88
C CYS A 36 -2.00 -17.92 -3.16
N GLY A 37 -2.93 -18.74 -3.63
CA GLY A 37 -3.19 -20.04 -3.01
C GLY A 37 -4.06 -19.99 -1.76
N GLU A 38 -4.84 -18.90 -1.58
CA GLU A 38 -5.77 -18.80 -0.46
C GLU A 38 -6.88 -19.83 -0.57
N THR A 39 -7.30 -20.38 0.58
CA THR A 39 -8.38 -21.38 0.67
C THR A 39 -9.53 -20.91 1.56
N ALA A 40 -9.36 -19.84 2.31
CA ALA A 40 -10.37 -19.34 3.23
C ALA A 40 -11.52 -18.64 2.46
N ALA A 41 -12.77 -18.99 2.81
CA ALA A 41 -13.95 -18.42 2.17
C ALA A 41 -14.03 -16.90 2.30
N ARG A 42 -13.53 -16.34 3.40
CA ARG A 42 -13.54 -14.88 3.62
C ARG A 42 -12.77 -14.09 2.57
N PHE A 43 -11.85 -14.74 1.84
CA PHE A 43 -11.09 -14.12 0.75
C PHE A 43 -11.57 -14.53 -0.64
N LEU A 44 -12.28 -15.64 -0.75
CA LEU A 44 -12.64 -16.24 -2.04
C LEU A 44 -14.12 -16.15 -2.38
N ASP A 45 -15.00 -16.09 -1.39
CA ASP A 45 -16.44 -16.11 -1.59
C ASP A 45 -17.06 -14.75 -1.31
N PRO A 46 -17.52 -14.03 -2.37
CA PRO A 46 -18.16 -12.73 -2.20
C PRO A 46 -19.46 -12.76 -1.37
N ASP A 47 -20.07 -13.93 -1.23
CA ASP A 47 -21.31 -14.11 -0.45
C ASP A 47 -21.00 -14.41 1.03
N ASP A 48 -19.75 -14.64 1.38
CA ASP A 48 -19.36 -14.83 2.77
C ASP A 48 -19.56 -13.53 3.57
N PRO A 49 -20.23 -13.58 4.74
CA PRO A 49 -20.45 -12.37 5.56
C PRO A 49 -19.16 -11.68 6.02
N ASP A 50 -18.05 -12.42 6.09
CA ASP A 50 -16.75 -11.91 6.46
C ASP A 50 -15.86 -11.60 5.24
N PHE A 51 -16.44 -11.58 4.05
CA PHE A 51 -15.68 -11.32 2.82
C PHE A 51 -14.87 -10.02 2.89
N GLN A 52 -13.60 -10.14 2.58
CA GLN A 52 -12.65 -9.04 2.71
C GLN A 52 -11.50 -9.18 1.72
N ALA A 53 -10.84 -8.08 1.42
CA ALA A 53 -9.63 -8.09 0.62
C ALA A 53 -8.46 -8.68 1.42
N PRO A 54 -7.61 -9.52 0.82
CA PRO A 54 -6.39 -9.97 1.48
C PRO A 54 -5.51 -8.76 1.85
N PRO A 55 -4.94 -8.72 3.07
CA PRO A 55 -4.07 -7.59 3.47
C PRO A 55 -2.89 -7.36 2.53
N THR A 56 -2.34 -8.42 1.96
CA THR A 56 -1.25 -8.32 0.98
C THR A 56 -1.69 -7.70 -0.33
N TRP A 57 -2.96 -7.88 -0.74
CA TRP A 57 -3.50 -7.18 -1.90
C TRP A 57 -3.54 -5.67 -1.67
N VAL A 58 -4.01 -5.26 -0.49
CA VAL A 58 -4.02 -3.84 -0.10
C VAL A 58 -2.60 -3.27 -0.10
N ALA A 59 -1.65 -4.01 0.45
CA ALA A 59 -0.24 -3.61 0.46
C ALA A 59 0.35 -3.48 -0.96
N SER A 60 -0.13 -4.30 -1.92
CA SER A 60 0.33 -4.23 -3.31
C SER A 60 -0.02 -2.93 -4.02
N LEU A 61 -1.08 -2.25 -3.57
CA LEU A 61 -1.47 -0.94 -4.11
C LEU A 61 -0.39 0.12 -3.87
N SER A 62 0.41 -0.05 -2.84
CA SER A 62 1.51 0.86 -2.53
C SER A 62 2.74 0.68 -3.41
N GLY A 63 2.83 -0.40 -4.18
CA GLY A 63 3.96 -0.68 -5.06
C GLY A 63 4.12 0.30 -6.22
N ARG A 64 3.08 1.09 -6.53
CA ARG A 64 3.10 2.11 -7.58
C ARG A 64 3.21 3.51 -7.03
N ARG A 65 3.56 3.63 -5.76
CA ARG A 65 3.68 4.89 -5.08
C ARG A 65 4.81 5.73 -5.68
N MET A 66 4.53 6.99 -5.94
CA MET A 66 5.51 7.92 -6.49
C MET A 66 6.03 8.84 -5.41
N LEU A 67 7.35 9.01 -5.35
CA LEU A 67 7.98 10.01 -4.51
C LEU A 67 7.64 11.42 -5.00
N PRO A 68 7.73 12.46 -4.15
CA PRO A 68 7.58 13.83 -4.60
C PRO A 68 8.50 14.13 -5.79
N LYS A 69 8.03 14.94 -6.73
CA LYS A 69 8.76 15.21 -7.98
C LYS A 69 10.14 15.81 -7.75
N ASP A 70 10.28 16.60 -6.71
CA ASP A 70 11.53 17.29 -6.35
C ASP A 70 12.39 16.47 -5.38
N PHE A 71 11.98 15.20 -5.09
CA PHE A 71 12.76 14.35 -4.22
C PHE A 71 14.06 13.94 -4.92
N PRO A 72 15.24 14.22 -4.31
CA PRO A 72 16.50 13.92 -4.95
C PRO A 72 16.76 12.42 -5.04
N ARG A 73 17.48 12.02 -6.08
CA ARG A 73 17.92 10.64 -6.26
C ARG A 73 19.39 10.53 -5.82
N PHE A 74 19.63 9.65 -4.86
CA PHE A 74 20.96 9.41 -4.32
C PHE A 74 21.67 8.20 -4.95
N GLY A 75 21.03 7.54 -5.91
CA GLY A 75 21.57 6.35 -6.56
C GLY A 75 20.46 5.37 -6.96
N ILE A 76 20.81 4.11 -7.00
CA ILE A 76 19.87 3.04 -7.31
C ILE A 76 19.02 2.74 -6.08
N GLY A 77 17.71 2.82 -6.24
CA GLY A 77 16.78 2.41 -5.19
C GLY A 77 16.60 0.91 -5.16
N MET A 78 16.53 0.34 -3.95
CA MET A 78 16.26 -1.09 -3.76
C MET A 78 15.14 -1.24 -2.73
N ASP A 79 14.20 -2.15 -3.00
CA ASP A 79 13.18 -2.52 -2.04
C ASP A 79 13.78 -3.47 -1.00
N ALA A 80 13.91 -3.00 0.24
CA ALA A 80 14.48 -3.80 1.33
C ALA A 80 13.44 -4.65 2.06
N GLY A 81 12.16 -4.47 1.74
CA GLY A 81 11.09 -5.24 2.36
C GLY A 81 9.88 -4.39 2.72
N LYS A 82 8.85 -5.08 3.20
CA LYS A 82 7.60 -4.45 3.63
C LYS A 82 7.09 -5.06 4.92
N GLY A 83 6.49 -4.23 5.76
CA GLY A 83 5.69 -4.68 6.88
C GLY A 83 4.26 -4.18 6.71
N VAL A 84 3.28 -4.99 7.12
CA VAL A 84 1.87 -4.63 7.01
C VAL A 84 1.18 -4.88 8.35
N ASP A 85 0.58 -3.82 8.90
CA ASP A 85 -0.28 -3.92 10.07
C ASP A 85 -1.72 -3.66 9.63
N CYS A 86 -2.59 -4.63 9.86
CA CYS A 86 -3.99 -4.53 9.47
C CYS A 86 -4.85 -4.31 10.70
N PHE A 87 -5.42 -3.12 10.85
CA PHE A 87 -6.22 -2.74 12.02
C PHE A 87 -7.70 -3.09 11.85
N ARG A 88 -8.18 -3.18 10.62
CA ARG A 88 -9.56 -3.56 10.29
C ARG A 88 -9.59 -4.28 8.96
N PRO A 89 -10.55 -5.23 8.78
CA PRO A 89 -10.76 -5.85 7.47
C PRO A 89 -11.12 -4.80 6.41
N VAL A 90 -10.55 -4.95 5.22
CA VAL A 90 -10.88 -4.11 4.07
C VAL A 90 -12.00 -4.79 3.29
N LYS A 91 -13.19 -4.20 3.34
CA LYS A 91 -14.37 -4.75 2.66
C LYS A 91 -14.38 -4.32 1.19
N PRO A 92 -14.76 -5.20 0.27
CA PRO A 92 -14.98 -4.84 -1.14
C PRO A 92 -16.12 -3.84 -1.33
N VAL A 93 -16.16 -3.25 -2.51
CA VAL A 93 -17.12 -2.21 -2.90
C VAL A 93 -17.00 -0.96 -2.00
N THR A 94 -15.77 -0.70 -1.55
CA THR A 94 -15.42 0.53 -0.83
C THR A 94 -14.28 1.22 -1.54
N THR A 95 -14.05 2.49 -1.22
CA THR A 95 -12.90 3.24 -1.72
C THR A 95 -11.93 3.47 -0.55
N ILE A 96 -10.66 3.12 -0.80
CA ILE A 96 -9.59 3.35 0.18
C ILE A 96 -8.84 4.60 -0.23
N ARG A 97 -8.65 5.50 0.72
CA ARG A 97 -7.76 6.65 0.54
C ARG A 97 -6.37 6.30 1.06
N SER A 98 -5.38 6.46 0.20
CA SER A 98 -3.98 6.17 0.51
C SER A 98 -3.16 7.45 0.57
N LYS A 99 -2.42 7.62 1.65
CA LYS A 99 -1.43 8.68 1.81
C LYS A 99 -0.11 8.08 2.19
N SER A 100 0.95 8.73 1.77
CA SER A 100 2.31 8.27 2.06
C SER A 100 3.12 9.36 2.74
N HIS A 101 4.00 8.96 3.64
CA HIS A 101 5.01 9.85 4.21
C HIS A 101 6.27 9.04 4.52
N ILE A 102 7.38 9.74 4.65
CA ILE A 102 8.66 9.11 4.96
C ILE A 102 8.87 9.15 6.46
N LEU A 103 9.14 7.97 7.04
CA LEU A 103 9.55 7.83 8.43
C LEU A 103 11.07 7.71 8.49
N LEU A 104 11.66 8.50 9.34
CA LEU A 104 13.10 8.47 9.56
C LEU A 104 13.44 8.42 11.03
#